data_e0b56d32f689c259be369677b6b38798
#
_entry.id   e0b56d32f689c259be369677b6b38798
#
_cell.length_a   1.000
_cell.length_b   1.000
_cell.length_c   1.000
_cell.angle_alpha   90.00
_cell.angle_beta   90.00
_cell.angle_gamma   90.00
#
_symmetry.space_group_name_H-M   'P 1'
#
loop_
_entity.id
_entity.type
_entity.pdbx_description
1 polymer ?
#
loop_
_entity_poly.entity_id
_entity_poly.type
_entity_poly.pdbx_seq_one_letter_code
_entity_poly.pdbx_strand_id
1 'polypeptide(L)'
;DLQNDPDDVNKMINEFEKGADMIIGWRKKRKDNFLLRSLPSIVANYVVRLFSKSKIHDHGCAFKIIKKNTIDELTNWGDFHRLLAARLANNGYNVREIEVNHKSRIYGKSNYGFSRILKVLIDLLYLKFFKNYRRQSIYFFGLFSFFSFLLSGFFFVYMIILKFAYNTSFIQ
;
A
#
# COMPACT_ATOMS: atom_id res chain seq x y z
N ASP A 1 -22.71 1.94 -6.34
CA ASP A 1 -22.14 1.89 -7.71
C ASP A 1 -22.73 0.75 -8.55
N LEU A 2 -23.32 -0.26 -7.91
CA LEU A 2 -23.88 -1.48 -8.53
C LEU A 2 -22.90 -2.19 -9.50
N GLN A 3 -21.61 -2.08 -9.22
CA GLN A 3 -20.56 -2.65 -10.07
C GLN A 3 -20.28 -4.13 -9.78
N ASN A 4 -20.56 -4.59 -8.56
CA ASN A 4 -20.38 -5.99 -8.17
C ASN A 4 -21.67 -6.77 -8.42
N ASP A 5 -21.54 -8.02 -8.87
CA ASP A 5 -22.66 -8.88 -9.10
C ASP A 5 -23.07 -9.60 -7.81
N PRO A 6 -24.35 -9.50 -7.36
CA PRO A 6 -24.80 -10.22 -6.17
C PRO A 6 -24.64 -11.75 -6.26
N ASP A 7 -24.74 -12.32 -7.46
CA ASP A 7 -24.62 -13.76 -7.67
C ASP A 7 -23.20 -14.30 -7.31
N ASP A 8 -22.20 -13.44 -7.35
CA ASP A 8 -20.84 -13.81 -6.95
C ASP A 8 -20.68 -13.96 -5.43
N VAL A 9 -21.64 -13.44 -4.61
CA VAL A 9 -21.61 -13.58 -3.13
C VAL A 9 -21.62 -15.06 -2.73
N ASN A 10 -22.52 -15.84 -3.32
CA ASN A 10 -22.64 -17.26 -2.99
C ASN A 10 -21.36 -18.04 -3.34
N LYS A 11 -20.71 -17.71 -4.46
CA LYS A 11 -19.42 -18.32 -4.82
C LYS A 11 -18.34 -17.97 -3.80
N MET A 12 -18.31 -16.72 -3.33
CA MET A 12 -17.34 -16.27 -2.34
C MET A 12 -17.58 -16.94 -0.98
N ILE A 13 -18.85 -17.11 -0.55
CA ILE A 13 -19.19 -17.80 0.69
C ILE A 13 -18.75 -19.25 0.63
N ASN A 14 -19.09 -19.96 -0.43
CA ASN A 14 -18.72 -21.37 -0.62
C ASN A 14 -17.21 -21.59 -0.56
N GLU A 15 -16.43 -20.65 -1.12
CA GLU A 15 -14.97 -20.75 -1.06
C GLU A 15 -14.42 -20.34 0.31
N PHE A 16 -15.09 -19.43 0.99
CA PHE A 16 -14.74 -19.02 2.36
C PHE A 16 -14.91 -20.17 3.36
N GLU A 17 -15.99 -20.94 3.23
CA GLU A 17 -16.29 -22.12 4.08
C GLU A 17 -15.25 -23.25 3.93
N LYS A 18 -14.48 -23.26 2.84
CA LYS A 18 -13.33 -24.17 2.67
C LYS A 18 -12.10 -23.80 3.50
N GLY A 19 -12.27 -22.95 4.50
CA GLY A 19 -11.23 -22.61 5.48
C GLY A 19 -10.33 -21.44 5.08
N ALA A 20 -10.81 -20.49 4.28
CA ALA A 20 -10.10 -19.24 4.06
C ALA A 20 -10.35 -18.28 5.22
N ASP A 21 -9.34 -17.46 5.57
CA ASP A 21 -9.47 -16.37 6.53
C ASP A 21 -9.95 -15.08 5.85
N MET A 22 -9.68 -14.95 4.55
CA MET A 22 -10.16 -13.86 3.72
C MET A 22 -10.35 -14.33 2.28
N ILE A 23 -11.44 -13.90 1.65
CA ILE A 23 -11.68 -14.00 0.21
C ILE A 23 -11.72 -12.58 -0.37
N ILE A 24 -11.05 -12.38 -1.49
CA ILE A 24 -11.07 -11.12 -2.25
C ILE A 24 -11.50 -11.38 -3.69
N GLY A 25 -12.33 -10.51 -4.24
CA GLY A 25 -12.75 -10.60 -5.64
C GLY A 25 -11.65 -10.13 -6.59
N TRP A 26 -11.45 -10.87 -7.66
CA TRP A 26 -10.56 -10.50 -8.77
C TRP A 26 -11.36 -10.07 -9.98
N ARG A 27 -11.28 -8.79 -10.32
CA ARG A 27 -11.95 -8.19 -11.47
C ARG A 27 -11.13 -8.40 -12.73
N LYS A 28 -11.06 -9.63 -13.22
CA LYS A 28 -10.24 -10.01 -14.37
C LYS A 28 -10.65 -9.27 -15.65
N LYS A 29 -11.96 -9.14 -15.88
CA LYS A 29 -12.53 -8.44 -17.04
C LYS A 29 -13.12 -7.09 -16.62
N ARG A 30 -12.25 -6.08 -16.35
CA ARG A 30 -12.70 -4.74 -15.98
C ARG A 30 -13.33 -4.05 -17.18
N LYS A 31 -14.52 -3.49 -16.98
CA LYS A 31 -15.22 -2.64 -17.97
C LYS A 31 -14.97 -1.14 -17.70
N ASP A 32 -13.87 -0.81 -17.05
CA ASP A 32 -13.45 0.58 -16.78
C ASP A 32 -12.61 1.15 -17.94
N ASN A 33 -12.52 2.49 -18.01
CA ASN A 33 -11.65 3.15 -18.97
C ASN A 33 -10.17 2.72 -18.75
N PHE A 34 -9.57 2.14 -19.79
CA PHE A 34 -8.27 1.47 -19.71
C PHE A 34 -7.16 2.41 -19.24
N LEU A 35 -7.02 3.58 -19.86
CA LEU A 35 -5.91 4.50 -19.58
C LEU A 35 -6.02 5.18 -18.22
N LEU A 36 -7.22 5.62 -17.84
CA LEU A 36 -7.41 6.44 -16.64
C LEU A 36 -7.60 5.62 -15.36
N ARG A 37 -8.01 4.35 -15.46
CA ARG A 37 -8.36 3.54 -14.30
C ARG A 37 -7.70 2.17 -14.26
N SER A 38 -7.72 1.44 -15.37
CA SER A 38 -7.20 0.07 -15.38
C SER A 38 -5.68 0.08 -15.29
N LEU A 39 -4.98 0.89 -16.09
CA LEU A 39 -3.52 0.96 -16.11
C LEU A 39 -2.92 1.37 -14.76
N PRO A 40 -3.33 2.48 -14.12
CA PRO A 40 -2.82 2.85 -12.80
C PRO A 40 -3.09 1.77 -11.73
N SER A 41 -4.22 1.08 -11.83
CA SER A 41 -4.55 0.00 -10.89
C SER A 41 -3.71 -1.25 -11.12
N ILE A 42 -3.40 -1.61 -12.36
CA ILE A 42 -2.52 -2.73 -12.71
C ILE A 42 -1.11 -2.46 -12.19
N VAL A 43 -0.59 -1.27 -12.42
CA VAL A 43 0.74 -0.86 -11.92
C VAL A 43 0.75 -0.90 -10.39
N ALA A 44 -0.25 -0.33 -9.72
CA ALA A 44 -0.34 -0.36 -8.26
C ALA A 44 -0.39 -1.81 -7.72
N ASN A 45 -1.20 -2.68 -8.32
CA ASN A 45 -1.28 -4.08 -7.91
C ASN A 45 0.01 -4.84 -8.17
N TYR A 46 0.71 -4.56 -9.28
CA TYR A 46 2.01 -5.13 -9.57
C TYR A 46 3.05 -4.74 -8.51
N VAL A 47 3.11 -3.45 -8.17
CA VAL A 47 4.00 -2.94 -7.12
C VAL A 47 3.66 -3.57 -5.76
N VAL A 48 2.36 -3.65 -5.40
CA VAL A 48 1.94 -4.33 -4.15
C VAL A 48 2.42 -5.78 -4.13
N ARG A 49 2.25 -6.53 -5.21
CA ARG A 49 2.71 -7.93 -5.29
C ARG A 49 4.22 -8.06 -5.12
N LEU A 50 4.99 -7.20 -5.77
CA LEU A 50 6.45 -7.19 -5.68
C LEU A 50 6.94 -6.96 -4.25
N PHE A 51 6.34 -6.01 -3.54
CA PHE A 51 6.75 -5.65 -2.16
C PHE A 51 6.17 -6.58 -1.10
N SER A 52 4.95 -7.07 -1.26
CA SER A 52 4.28 -7.94 -0.29
C SER A 52 4.50 -9.43 -0.52
N LYS A 53 5.13 -9.83 -1.65
CA LYS A 53 5.22 -11.23 -2.09
C LYS A 53 3.85 -11.94 -2.12
N SER A 54 2.77 -11.19 -2.24
CA SER A 54 1.40 -11.69 -2.28
C SER A 54 1.10 -12.28 -3.66
N LYS A 55 0.37 -13.40 -3.69
CA LYS A 55 -0.10 -14.03 -4.94
C LYS A 55 -1.38 -13.39 -5.49
N ILE A 56 -1.96 -12.40 -4.79
CA ILE A 56 -3.22 -11.75 -5.12
C ILE A 56 -3.05 -10.77 -6.28
N HIS A 57 -3.96 -10.83 -7.25
CA HIS A 57 -3.91 -10.00 -8.46
C HIS A 57 -4.61 -8.65 -8.28
N ASP A 58 -5.72 -8.58 -7.52
CA ASP A 58 -6.51 -7.35 -7.35
C ASP A 58 -6.70 -6.96 -5.89
N HIS A 59 -5.69 -6.30 -5.32
CA HIS A 59 -5.76 -5.77 -3.95
C HIS A 59 -6.79 -4.64 -3.78
N GLY A 60 -7.16 -3.99 -4.88
CA GLY A 60 -8.06 -2.85 -4.89
C GLY A 60 -9.54 -3.19 -4.98
N CYS A 61 -9.91 -4.47 -5.03
CA CYS A 61 -11.31 -4.87 -5.07
C CYS A 61 -11.97 -4.61 -3.70
N ALA A 62 -13.11 -3.94 -3.71
CA ALA A 62 -13.90 -3.70 -2.50
C ALA A 62 -14.71 -4.93 -2.06
N PHE A 63 -14.91 -5.88 -2.97
CA PHE A 63 -15.69 -7.09 -2.72
C PHE A 63 -14.84 -8.11 -1.97
N LYS A 64 -15.06 -8.24 -0.65
CA LYS A 64 -14.24 -9.03 0.27
C LYS A 64 -15.11 -9.69 1.32
N ILE A 65 -14.74 -10.91 1.70
CA ILE A 65 -15.24 -11.61 2.89
C ILE A 65 -14.06 -11.84 3.82
N ILE A 66 -14.21 -11.51 5.09
CA ILE A 66 -13.12 -11.58 6.08
C ILE A 66 -13.69 -12.20 7.35
N LYS A 67 -12.94 -13.11 7.96
CA LYS A 67 -13.26 -13.71 9.23
C LYS A 67 -13.21 -12.67 10.35
N LYS A 68 -14.21 -12.63 11.22
CA LYS A 68 -14.33 -11.62 12.27
C LYS A 68 -13.08 -11.54 13.17
N ASN A 69 -12.58 -12.66 13.64
CA ASN A 69 -11.39 -12.69 14.50
C ASN A 69 -10.14 -12.10 13.81
N THR A 70 -10.06 -12.21 12.49
CA THR A 70 -8.96 -11.64 11.70
C THR A 70 -9.05 -10.11 11.63
N ILE A 71 -10.26 -9.54 11.64
CA ILE A 71 -10.47 -8.09 11.66
C ILE A 71 -10.05 -7.50 12.99
N ASP A 72 -10.38 -8.15 14.11
CA ASP A 72 -10.10 -7.63 15.46
C ASP A 72 -8.59 -7.45 15.70
N GLU A 73 -7.75 -8.29 15.12
CA GLU A 73 -6.30 -8.11 15.15
C GLU A 73 -5.78 -6.93 14.29
N LEU A 74 -6.60 -6.43 13.36
CA LEU A 74 -6.24 -5.41 12.39
C LEU A 74 -6.79 -4.02 12.74
N THR A 75 -7.77 -3.91 13.64
CA THR A 75 -8.50 -2.66 13.95
C THR A 75 -7.64 -1.53 14.49
N ASN A 76 -6.44 -1.80 14.93
CA ASN A 76 -5.51 -0.78 15.43
C ASN A 76 -4.77 0.02 14.33
N TRP A 77 -5.18 -0.10 13.06
CA TRP A 77 -4.35 0.39 11.96
C TRP A 77 -5.16 1.09 10.86
N GLY A 78 -5.48 2.34 10.99
CA GLY A 78 -5.95 3.28 9.97
C GLY A 78 -6.39 2.76 8.58
N ASP A 79 -6.38 3.61 7.55
CA ASP A 79 -6.92 3.41 6.18
C ASP A 79 -6.31 2.27 5.31
N PHE A 80 -5.84 1.19 5.90
CA PHE A 80 -5.17 0.08 5.19
C PHE A 80 -6.08 -0.88 4.40
N HIS A 81 -7.33 -0.52 4.17
CA HIS A 81 -8.29 -1.39 3.48
C HIS A 81 -7.81 -1.90 2.10
N ARG A 82 -6.89 -1.18 1.43
CA ARG A 82 -6.32 -1.59 0.13
C ARG A 82 -5.22 -2.64 0.26
N LEU A 83 -4.42 -2.55 1.29
CA LEU A 83 -3.30 -3.46 1.52
C LEU A 83 -3.64 -4.59 2.48
N LEU A 84 -4.90 -4.65 2.91
CA LEU A 84 -5.40 -5.62 3.86
C LEU A 84 -5.08 -7.07 3.46
N ALA A 85 -5.40 -7.44 2.22
CA ALA A 85 -5.14 -8.78 1.71
C ALA A 85 -3.64 -9.12 1.67
N ALA A 86 -2.81 -8.16 1.26
CA ALA A 86 -1.36 -8.32 1.26
C ALA A 86 -0.79 -8.48 2.67
N ARG A 87 -1.32 -7.72 3.61
CA ARG A 87 -0.90 -7.78 5.01
C ARG A 87 -1.29 -9.10 5.67
N LEU A 88 -2.53 -9.54 5.48
CA LEU A 88 -2.99 -10.82 5.99
C LEU A 88 -2.16 -11.98 5.43
N ALA A 89 -1.94 -12.00 4.11
CA ALA A 89 -1.10 -13.01 3.49
C ALA A 89 0.35 -13.01 4.05
N ASN A 90 0.91 -11.83 4.32
CA ASN A 90 2.25 -11.71 4.93
C ASN A 90 2.30 -12.18 6.40
N ASN A 91 1.18 -12.12 7.10
CA ASN A 91 1.06 -12.60 8.48
C ASN A 91 0.71 -14.10 8.56
N GLY A 92 0.63 -14.79 7.41
CA GLY A 92 0.39 -16.23 7.35
C GLY A 92 -1.08 -16.64 7.28
N TYR A 93 -2.02 -15.69 7.15
CA TYR A 93 -3.43 -16.00 6.96
C TYR A 93 -3.71 -16.57 5.57
N ASN A 94 -4.70 -17.48 5.49
CA ASN A 94 -5.14 -18.08 4.24
C ASN A 94 -6.03 -17.12 3.44
N VAL A 95 -5.38 -16.32 2.59
CA VAL A 95 -6.08 -15.37 1.71
C VAL A 95 -6.21 -15.95 0.33
N ARG A 96 -7.45 -16.04 -0.17
CA ARG A 96 -7.75 -16.56 -1.52
C ARG A 96 -8.42 -15.51 -2.38
N GLU A 97 -8.31 -15.67 -3.68
CA GLU A 97 -8.86 -14.79 -4.69
C GLU A 97 -9.82 -15.55 -5.59
N ILE A 98 -10.96 -14.91 -5.92
CA ILE A 98 -11.99 -15.48 -6.78
C ILE A 98 -12.32 -14.50 -7.90
N GLU A 99 -12.44 -14.99 -9.13
CA GLU A 99 -12.90 -14.18 -10.24
C GLU A 99 -14.34 -13.74 -10.01
N VAL A 100 -14.58 -12.42 -10.08
CA VAL A 100 -15.89 -11.80 -9.92
C VAL A 100 -16.27 -10.98 -11.13
N ASN A 101 -17.55 -10.95 -11.44
CA ASN A 101 -18.09 -10.14 -12.51
C ASN A 101 -18.05 -8.67 -12.13
N HIS A 102 -17.56 -7.83 -13.04
CA HIS A 102 -17.50 -6.39 -12.84
C HIS A 102 -18.29 -5.67 -13.91
N LYS A 103 -19.36 -4.99 -13.49
CA LYS A 103 -20.21 -4.19 -14.36
C LYS A 103 -19.66 -2.75 -14.46
N SER A 104 -19.95 -2.08 -15.58
CA SER A 104 -19.65 -0.67 -15.72
C SER A 104 -20.44 0.14 -14.68
N ARG A 105 -19.84 1.23 -14.18
CA ARG A 105 -20.53 2.11 -13.24
C ARG A 105 -21.74 2.79 -13.92
N ILE A 106 -22.88 2.70 -13.28
CA ILE A 106 -24.11 3.32 -13.77
C ILE A 106 -24.23 4.76 -13.24
N TYR A 107 -23.82 5.00 -11.97
CA TYR A 107 -23.95 6.29 -11.32
C TYR A 107 -22.62 6.78 -10.72
N GLY A 108 -22.44 8.09 -10.71
CA GLY A 108 -21.34 8.80 -10.04
C GLY A 108 -20.04 8.92 -10.87
N LYS A 109 -19.27 9.96 -10.56
CA LYS A 109 -17.93 10.21 -11.12
C LYS A 109 -16.86 9.62 -10.23
N SER A 110 -15.75 9.22 -10.81
CA SER A 110 -14.60 8.72 -10.05
C SER A 110 -13.77 9.89 -9.54
N ASN A 111 -13.59 9.97 -8.23
CA ASN A 111 -12.71 10.95 -7.57
C ASN A 111 -11.22 10.52 -7.57
N TYR A 112 -10.82 9.56 -8.40
CA TYR A 112 -9.47 9.02 -8.35
C TYR A 112 -8.59 9.59 -9.46
N GLY A 113 -7.58 10.38 -9.06
CA GLY A 113 -6.53 10.92 -9.90
C GLY A 113 -5.16 10.25 -9.65
N PHE A 114 -4.12 10.85 -10.22
CA PHE A 114 -2.71 10.42 -10.13
C PHE A 114 -2.18 10.35 -8.68
N SER A 115 -2.76 11.14 -7.75
CA SER A 115 -2.46 11.12 -6.31
C SER A 115 -2.64 9.75 -5.65
N ARG A 116 -3.41 8.85 -6.27
CA ARG A 116 -3.60 7.48 -5.79
C ARG A 116 -2.31 6.66 -5.84
N ILE A 117 -1.51 6.81 -6.90
CA ILE A 117 -0.25 6.06 -7.04
C ILE A 117 0.70 6.45 -5.92
N LEU A 118 0.82 7.75 -5.65
CA LEU A 118 1.67 8.25 -4.58
C LEU A 118 1.23 7.72 -3.20
N LYS A 119 -0.08 7.73 -2.92
CA LYS A 119 -0.62 7.16 -1.68
C LYS A 119 -0.30 5.67 -1.54
N VAL A 120 -0.50 4.88 -2.61
CA VAL A 120 -0.16 3.45 -2.61
C VAL A 120 1.33 3.22 -2.37
N LEU A 121 2.21 4.04 -2.95
CA LEU A 121 3.65 3.95 -2.72
C LEU A 121 4.01 4.24 -1.27
N ILE A 122 3.43 5.28 -0.67
CA ILE A 122 3.62 5.61 0.75
C ILE A 122 3.13 4.47 1.65
N ASP A 123 1.94 3.92 1.37
CA ASP A 123 1.39 2.79 2.11
C ASP A 123 2.28 1.53 2.01
N LEU A 124 2.88 1.28 0.85
CA LEU A 124 3.82 0.17 0.65
C LEU A 124 5.15 0.38 1.38
N LEU A 125 5.68 1.59 1.35
CA LEU A 125 6.87 1.95 2.13
C LEU A 125 6.61 1.75 3.62
N TYR A 126 5.43 2.17 4.09
CA TYR A 126 5.02 1.95 5.46
C TYR A 126 4.93 0.45 5.82
N LEU A 127 4.28 -0.39 4.98
CA LEU A 127 4.23 -1.83 5.20
C LEU A 127 5.61 -2.49 5.26
N LYS A 128 6.50 -2.11 4.33
CA LYS A 128 7.87 -2.61 4.32
C LYS A 128 8.63 -2.18 5.56
N PHE A 129 8.48 -0.91 5.94
CA PHE A 129 9.09 -0.37 7.16
C PHE A 129 8.59 -1.11 8.40
N PHE A 130 7.28 -1.28 8.54
CA PHE A 130 6.68 -1.99 9.69
C PHE A 130 7.11 -3.44 9.77
N LYS A 131 7.18 -4.15 8.64
CA LYS A 131 7.61 -5.55 8.62
C LYS A 131 9.05 -5.71 9.08
N ASN A 132 9.94 -4.84 8.60
CA ASN A 132 11.38 -4.99 8.82
C ASN A 132 11.88 -4.29 10.10
N TYR A 133 11.24 -3.19 10.48
CA TYR A 133 11.77 -2.30 11.52
C TYR A 133 10.83 -2.11 12.72
N ARG A 134 9.74 -2.91 12.84
CA ARG A 134 8.79 -2.77 13.96
C ARG A 134 9.47 -2.81 15.34
N ARG A 135 10.51 -3.62 15.51
CA ARG A 135 11.29 -3.72 16.76
C ARG A 135 12.57 -2.90 16.78
N GLN A 136 13.01 -2.39 15.63
CA GLN A 136 14.32 -1.78 15.45
C GLN A 136 14.26 -0.48 14.64
N SER A 137 13.16 0.24 14.71
CA SER A 137 12.98 1.53 14.00
C SER A 137 14.07 2.55 14.38
N ILE A 138 14.59 2.45 15.58
CA ILE A 138 15.66 3.32 16.07
C ILE A 138 16.95 3.20 15.23
N TYR A 139 17.28 2.01 14.73
CA TYR A 139 18.47 1.84 13.88
C TYR A 139 18.33 2.53 12.54
N PHE A 140 17.14 2.48 11.94
CA PHE A 140 16.89 3.15 10.67
C PHE A 140 16.97 4.68 10.82
N PHE A 141 16.21 5.23 11.76
CA PHE A 141 16.21 6.67 11.99
C PHE A 141 17.53 7.16 12.59
N GLY A 142 18.13 6.38 13.48
CA GLY A 142 19.44 6.68 14.08
C GLY A 142 20.54 6.76 13.03
N LEU A 143 20.59 5.82 12.09
CA LEU A 143 21.56 5.84 11.01
C LEU A 143 21.38 7.05 10.10
N PHE A 144 20.12 7.36 9.72
CA PHE A 144 19.83 8.53 8.89
C PHE A 144 20.19 9.83 9.60
N SER A 145 19.84 9.95 10.89
CA SER A 145 20.19 11.11 11.72
C SER A 145 21.70 11.26 11.88
N PHE A 146 22.42 10.16 12.06
CA PHE A 146 23.88 10.17 12.17
C PHE A 146 24.55 10.70 10.89
N PHE A 147 24.13 10.23 9.71
CA PHE A 147 24.67 10.74 8.46
C PHE A 147 24.30 12.21 8.21
N SER A 148 23.08 12.61 8.55
CA SER A 148 22.67 14.02 8.46
C SER A 148 23.49 14.92 9.38
N PHE A 149 23.79 14.45 10.58
CA PHE A 149 24.65 15.16 11.54
C PHE A 149 26.07 15.33 11.02
N LEU A 150 26.67 14.27 10.46
CA LEU A 150 28.00 14.32 9.87
C LEU A 150 28.06 15.30 8.69
N LEU A 151 27.05 15.26 7.81
CA LEU A 151 26.95 16.15 6.66
C LEU A 151 26.82 17.61 7.11
N SER A 152 26.00 17.88 8.10
CA SER A 152 25.85 19.22 8.69
C SER A 152 27.16 19.70 9.31
N GLY A 153 27.84 18.84 10.07
CA GLY A 153 29.14 19.14 10.64
C GLY A 153 30.20 19.47 9.59
N PHE A 154 30.20 18.72 8.48
CA PHE A 154 31.10 18.98 7.36
C PHE A 154 30.86 20.37 6.75
N PHE A 155 29.61 20.72 6.46
CA PHE A 155 29.29 22.05 5.95
C PHE A 155 29.58 23.15 6.93
N PHE A 156 29.38 22.91 8.22
CA PHE A 156 29.72 23.90 9.25
C PHE A 156 31.21 24.18 9.30
N VAL A 157 32.06 23.15 9.31
CA VAL A 157 33.52 23.31 9.24
C VAL A 157 33.95 23.99 7.95
N TYR A 158 33.38 23.59 6.82
CA TYR A 158 33.64 24.23 5.53
C TYR A 158 33.36 25.75 5.55
N MET A 159 32.22 26.15 6.11
CA MET A 159 31.83 27.54 6.25
C MET A 159 32.81 28.31 7.15
N ILE A 160 33.30 27.70 8.24
CA ILE A 160 34.33 28.31 9.11
C ILE A 160 35.64 28.53 8.33
N ILE A 161 36.09 27.52 7.58
CA ILE A 161 37.32 27.63 6.77
C ILE A 161 37.18 28.77 5.73
N LEU A 162 36.05 28.84 5.02
CA LEU A 162 35.81 29.92 4.07
C LEU A 162 35.85 31.30 4.73
N LYS A 163 35.23 31.43 5.90
CA LYS A 163 35.27 32.71 6.65
C LYS A 163 36.66 33.15 6.95
N PHE A 164 37.51 32.25 7.47
CA PHE A 164 38.91 32.61 7.84
C PHE A 164 39.79 32.78 6.59
N ALA A 165 39.59 31.97 5.55
CA ALA A 165 40.39 32.06 4.31
C ALA A 165 40.09 33.31 3.48
N TYR A 166 38.82 33.73 3.40
CA TYR A 166 38.40 34.82 2.54
C TYR A 166 37.96 36.08 3.27
N ASN A 167 38.05 36.09 4.61
CA ASN A 167 37.64 37.21 5.47
C ASN A 167 36.25 37.77 5.14
N THR A 168 35.36 36.88 4.72
CA THR A 168 33.98 37.24 4.28
C THR A 168 33.04 37.29 5.48
N SER A 169 32.13 38.27 5.48
CA SER A 169 31.05 38.36 6.46
C SER A 169 29.97 37.29 6.15
N PHE A 170 29.38 36.68 7.18
CA PHE A 170 28.27 35.71 6.98
C PHE A 170 26.94 36.36 6.55
N ILE A 171 26.87 37.70 6.57
CA ILE A 171 25.66 38.47 6.26
C ILE A 171 26.10 39.64 5.36
N GLN A 172 25.69 39.61 4.13
CA GLN A 172 25.40 40.76 3.29
C GLN A 172 23.93 40.80 3.05
#